data_37c5b81f3b39be96c537e7d052ea7f8d
#
_entry.id   37c5b81f3b39be96c537e7d052ea7f8d
#
_cell.length_a   1.000
_cell.length_b   1.000
_cell.length_c   1.000
_cell.angle_alpha   90.00
_cell.angle_beta   90.00
_cell.angle_gamma   90.00
#
_symmetry.space_group_name_H-M   'P 1'
#
loop_
_entity.id
_entity.type
_entity.pdbx_description
1 polymer ?
#
loop_
_entity_poly.entity_id
_entity_poly.type
_entity_poly.pdbx_seq_one_letter_code
_entity_poly.pdbx_strand_id
1 'polypeptide(L)'
;MGSSPLSKIPITRIVVPFGGGIVLGNYFPPVPILATVSLAIIGCAIAIMMSMLSRTPESRSKVRPFSIIPIIIISLALGWTTYSIHQPSVLNLSQTNGKLGYGRIESIAFKERSMYMTVDMLSSHAQGSTILLTTKGCNYSLAEGDNVAFVVNLQRISNPNMPEDTDFALIQKRKGIIYQQHIDA
;
A
#
# COMPACT_ATOMS: atom_id res chain seq x y z
N MET A 1 31.69 -21.83 -24.00
CA MET A 1 30.75 -21.78 -22.85
C MET A 1 30.00 -20.47 -22.93
N GLY A 2 28.77 -20.49 -23.47
CA GLY A 2 27.96 -19.33 -23.62
C GLY A 2 27.42 -18.83 -22.25
N SER A 3 27.82 -17.64 -21.85
CA SER A 3 27.20 -16.97 -20.69
C SER A 3 25.73 -16.72 -21.00
N SER A 4 24.83 -17.21 -20.14
CA SER A 4 23.40 -16.97 -20.30
C SER A 4 23.12 -15.46 -20.38
N PRO A 5 22.21 -14.99 -21.25
CA PRO A 5 21.93 -13.55 -21.43
C PRO A 5 21.51 -12.86 -20.11
N LEU A 6 20.93 -13.60 -19.17
CA LEU A 6 20.54 -13.10 -17.85
C LEU A 6 21.72 -12.79 -16.91
N SER A 7 22.93 -13.35 -17.17
CA SER A 7 24.12 -13.02 -16.37
C SER A 7 24.67 -11.62 -16.64
N LYS A 8 24.26 -11.00 -17.76
CA LYS A 8 24.73 -9.67 -18.18
C LYS A 8 23.89 -8.52 -17.65
N ILE A 9 22.74 -8.81 -17.01
CA ILE A 9 21.83 -7.77 -16.52
C ILE A 9 21.67 -7.92 -15.00
N PRO A 10 22.57 -7.35 -14.20
CA PRO A 10 22.52 -7.48 -12.73
C PRO A 10 21.22 -6.89 -12.12
N ILE A 11 20.60 -5.93 -12.80
CA ILE A 11 19.38 -5.26 -12.35
C ILE A 11 18.18 -6.21 -12.29
N THR A 12 18.07 -7.18 -13.20
CA THR A 12 16.96 -8.16 -13.20
C THR A 12 16.95 -9.04 -11.95
N ARG A 13 18.11 -9.27 -11.36
CA ARG A 13 18.25 -10.04 -10.11
C ARG A 13 17.66 -9.34 -8.89
N ILE A 14 17.46 -8.03 -8.97
CA ILE A 14 16.86 -7.20 -7.93
C ILE A 14 15.41 -6.93 -8.29
N VAL A 15 15.11 -6.50 -9.51
CA VAL A 15 13.78 -6.06 -9.94
C VAL A 15 12.77 -7.21 -9.94
N VAL A 16 13.15 -8.40 -10.39
CA VAL A 16 12.22 -9.55 -10.42
C VAL A 16 11.81 -10.01 -9.02
N PRO A 17 12.72 -10.23 -8.05
CA PRO A 17 12.31 -10.56 -6.68
C PRO A 17 11.56 -9.41 -6.01
N PHE A 18 11.95 -8.15 -6.24
CA PHE A 18 11.23 -6.98 -5.72
C PHE A 18 9.77 -6.93 -6.20
N GLY A 19 9.56 -7.08 -7.50
CA GLY A 19 8.22 -7.19 -8.09
C GLY A 19 7.44 -8.38 -7.52
N GLY A 20 8.10 -9.53 -7.35
CA GLY A 20 7.55 -10.70 -6.67
C GLY A 20 7.10 -10.40 -5.24
N GLY A 21 7.86 -9.61 -4.49
CA GLY A 21 7.50 -9.14 -3.15
C GLY A 21 6.23 -8.29 -3.12
N ILE A 22 6.08 -7.38 -4.09
CA ILE A 22 4.86 -6.57 -4.25
C ILE A 22 3.65 -7.48 -4.54
N VAL A 23 3.81 -8.43 -5.45
CA VAL A 23 2.74 -9.38 -5.81
C VAL A 23 2.36 -10.24 -4.60
N LEU A 24 3.33 -10.78 -3.87
CA LEU A 24 3.06 -11.55 -2.64
C LEU A 24 2.33 -10.71 -1.60
N GLY A 25 2.72 -9.42 -1.43
CA GLY A 25 2.03 -8.51 -0.54
C GLY A 25 0.56 -8.30 -0.87
N ASN A 26 0.18 -8.43 -2.15
CA ASN A 26 -1.22 -8.32 -2.57
C ASN A 26 -2.07 -9.55 -2.20
N TYR A 27 -1.46 -10.73 -2.14
CA TYR A 27 -2.18 -11.98 -1.82
C TYR A 27 -2.17 -12.33 -0.34
N PHE A 28 -1.16 -11.89 0.40
CA PHE A 28 -1.01 -12.18 1.82
C PHE A 28 -1.35 -10.94 2.67
N PRO A 29 -1.88 -11.15 3.89
CA PRO A 29 -2.18 -10.03 4.78
C PRO A 29 -0.92 -9.19 5.07
N PRO A 30 -1.07 -7.89 5.36
CA PRO A 30 0.06 -7.02 5.66
C PRO A 30 0.84 -7.58 6.85
N VAL A 31 2.10 -7.87 6.60
CA VAL A 31 3.01 -8.36 7.64
C VAL A 31 3.46 -7.16 8.46
N PRO A 32 3.53 -7.28 9.79
CA PRO A 32 4.04 -6.20 10.62
C PRO A 32 5.46 -5.82 10.17
N ILE A 33 5.74 -4.52 10.11
CA ILE A 33 7.04 -3.96 9.65
C ILE A 33 8.22 -4.65 10.36
N LEU A 34 8.03 -5.01 11.63
CA LEU A 34 9.04 -5.73 12.42
C LEU A 34 9.45 -7.07 11.77
N ALA A 35 8.51 -7.82 11.22
CA ALA A 35 8.79 -9.10 10.57
C ALA A 35 9.52 -8.93 9.23
N THR A 36 9.21 -7.89 8.47
CA THR A 36 9.93 -7.61 7.21
C THR A 36 11.34 -7.09 7.47
N VAL A 37 11.53 -6.29 8.51
CA VAL A 37 12.86 -5.85 8.96
C VAL A 37 13.69 -7.04 9.43
N SER A 38 13.10 -7.97 10.21
CA SER A 38 13.81 -9.20 10.65
C SER A 38 14.24 -10.03 9.45
N LEU A 39 13.40 -10.17 8.43
CA LEU A 39 13.73 -10.92 7.22
C LEU A 39 14.90 -10.27 6.45
N ALA A 40 14.91 -8.93 6.37
CA ALA A 40 16.02 -8.20 5.76
C ALA A 40 17.33 -8.37 6.56
N ILE A 41 17.28 -8.34 7.88
CA ILE A 41 18.44 -8.58 8.77
C ILE A 41 18.98 -10.00 8.56
N ILE A 42 18.12 -11.01 8.49
CA ILE A 42 18.50 -12.40 8.21
C ILE A 42 19.19 -12.48 6.84
N GLY A 43 18.65 -11.84 5.81
CA GLY A 43 19.25 -11.78 4.48
C GLY A 43 20.66 -11.16 4.52
N CYS A 44 20.84 -10.05 5.26
CA CYS A 44 22.16 -9.43 5.46
C CYS A 44 23.13 -10.35 6.20
N ALA A 45 22.69 -11.02 7.27
CA ALA A 45 23.51 -11.96 8.02
C ALA A 45 24.00 -13.14 7.14
N ILE A 46 23.11 -13.69 6.31
CA ILE A 46 23.47 -14.74 5.33
C ILE A 46 24.48 -14.19 4.33
N ALA A 47 24.33 -12.97 3.83
CA ALA A 47 25.27 -12.35 2.89
C ALA A 47 26.68 -12.22 3.51
N ILE A 48 26.75 -11.75 4.76
CA ILE A 48 28.02 -11.61 5.50
C ILE A 48 28.66 -12.98 5.72
N MET A 49 27.91 -13.98 6.15
CA MET A 49 28.39 -15.35 6.36
C MET A 49 28.95 -15.96 5.06
N MET A 50 28.22 -15.80 3.95
CA MET A 50 28.67 -16.26 2.62
C MET A 50 29.93 -15.53 2.17
N SER A 51 30.05 -14.24 2.45
CA SER A 51 31.27 -13.47 2.16
C SER A 51 32.48 -13.98 2.96
N MET A 52 32.29 -14.33 4.22
CA MET A 52 33.35 -14.91 5.07
C MET A 52 33.78 -16.28 4.61
N LEU A 53 32.82 -17.15 4.24
CA LEU A 53 33.10 -18.49 3.72
C LEU A 53 33.82 -18.46 2.36
N SER A 54 33.64 -17.42 1.57
CA SER A 54 34.24 -17.27 0.23
C SER A 54 35.69 -16.76 0.24
N ARG A 55 36.34 -16.64 1.41
CA ARG A 55 37.71 -16.11 1.53
C ARG A 55 38.78 -17.05 0.95
N THR A 56 38.52 -18.35 0.93
CA THR A 56 39.46 -19.32 0.33
C THR A 56 39.08 -19.61 -1.13
N PRO A 57 40.07 -19.80 -2.04
CA PRO A 57 39.77 -20.01 -3.47
C PRO A 57 38.96 -21.30 -3.71
N GLU A 58 39.10 -22.30 -2.88
CA GLU A 58 38.39 -23.57 -2.99
C GLU A 58 36.91 -23.44 -2.56
N SER A 59 36.61 -22.71 -1.49
CA SER A 59 35.26 -22.47 -1.05
C SER A 59 34.54 -21.48 -1.95
N ARG A 60 35.26 -20.55 -2.61
CA ARG A 60 34.71 -19.57 -3.52
C ARG A 60 33.95 -20.18 -4.70
N SER A 61 34.45 -21.29 -5.25
CA SER A 61 33.78 -21.99 -6.35
C SER A 61 32.45 -22.64 -5.91
N LYS A 62 32.41 -23.16 -4.67
CA LYS A 62 31.22 -23.80 -4.08
C LYS A 62 30.17 -22.81 -3.63
N VAL A 63 30.56 -21.64 -3.11
CA VAL A 63 29.67 -20.62 -2.56
C VAL A 63 29.10 -19.69 -3.64
N ARG A 64 29.81 -19.49 -4.75
CA ARG A 64 29.43 -18.60 -5.85
C ARG A 64 28.00 -18.79 -6.36
N PRO A 65 27.45 -19.98 -6.58
CA PRO A 65 26.06 -20.14 -7.04
C PRO A 65 25.02 -19.67 -6.02
N PHE A 66 25.34 -19.73 -4.72
CA PHE A 66 24.44 -19.37 -3.64
C PHE A 66 24.48 -17.88 -3.25
N SER A 67 25.47 -17.13 -3.76
CA SER A 67 25.63 -15.70 -3.43
C SER A 67 24.47 -14.81 -3.88
N ILE A 68 23.59 -15.30 -4.74
CA ILE A 68 22.39 -14.58 -5.19
C ILE A 68 21.21 -14.68 -4.20
N ILE A 69 21.20 -15.69 -3.33
CA ILE A 69 20.09 -15.97 -2.40
C ILE A 69 19.81 -14.78 -1.47
N PRO A 70 20.80 -14.19 -0.77
CA PRO A 70 20.55 -13.05 0.10
C PRO A 70 19.99 -11.83 -0.66
N ILE A 71 20.43 -11.60 -1.90
CA ILE A 71 19.90 -10.52 -2.74
C ILE A 71 18.42 -10.74 -3.04
N ILE A 72 18.02 -11.96 -3.36
CA ILE A 72 16.63 -12.33 -3.61
C ILE A 72 15.78 -12.08 -2.35
N ILE A 73 16.23 -12.55 -1.19
CA ILE A 73 15.52 -12.41 0.09
C ILE A 73 15.32 -10.93 0.43
N ILE A 74 16.38 -10.14 0.37
CA ILE A 74 16.33 -8.71 0.69
C ILE A 74 15.40 -7.96 -0.28
N SER A 75 15.53 -8.22 -1.59
CA SER A 75 14.71 -7.57 -2.62
C SER A 75 13.22 -7.91 -2.47
N LEU A 76 12.90 -9.16 -2.16
CA LEU A 76 11.54 -9.63 -1.92
C LEU A 76 10.95 -9.00 -0.65
N ALA A 77 11.72 -8.94 0.44
CA ALA A 77 11.32 -8.29 1.67
C ALA A 77 11.06 -6.79 1.45
N LEU A 78 11.92 -6.09 0.71
CA LEU A 78 11.73 -4.68 0.36
C LEU A 78 10.47 -4.46 -0.48
N GLY A 79 10.21 -5.30 -1.48
CA GLY A 79 8.99 -5.23 -2.29
C GLY A 79 7.73 -5.40 -1.44
N TRP A 80 7.73 -6.38 -0.56
CA TRP A 80 6.60 -6.62 0.36
C TRP A 80 6.39 -5.46 1.34
N THR A 81 7.47 -4.93 1.92
CA THR A 81 7.40 -3.77 2.83
C THR A 81 6.85 -2.54 2.11
N THR A 82 7.34 -2.26 0.90
CA THR A 82 6.84 -1.14 0.08
C THR A 82 5.34 -1.26 -0.16
N TYR A 83 4.86 -2.45 -0.51
CA TYR A 83 3.43 -2.69 -0.68
C TYR A 83 2.66 -2.47 0.63
N SER A 84 3.15 -3.00 1.76
CA SER A 84 2.48 -2.89 3.07
C SER A 84 2.38 -1.45 3.57
N ILE A 85 3.38 -0.61 3.31
CA ILE A 85 3.39 0.81 3.68
C ILE A 85 2.37 1.62 2.85
N HIS A 86 2.19 1.24 1.58
CA HIS A 86 1.26 1.93 0.68
C HIS A 86 -0.17 1.38 0.74
N GLN A 87 -0.42 0.36 1.57
CA GLN A 87 -1.79 -0.07 1.80
C GLN A 87 -2.56 0.98 2.62
N PRO A 88 -3.78 1.33 2.18
CA PRO A 88 -4.63 2.23 2.93
C PRO A 88 -4.94 1.63 4.31
N SER A 89 -4.85 2.44 5.35
CA SER A 89 -5.09 2.02 6.73
C SER A 89 -6.53 1.53 6.91
N VAL A 90 -6.68 0.33 7.50
CA VAL A 90 -8.00 -0.19 7.84
C VAL A 90 -8.42 0.41 9.19
N LEU A 91 -9.42 1.29 9.14
CA LEU A 91 -9.96 1.95 10.32
C LEU A 91 -10.84 0.99 11.14
N ASN A 92 -10.76 1.12 12.46
CA ASN A 92 -11.72 0.49 13.35
C ASN A 92 -12.99 1.34 13.42
N LEU A 93 -13.98 1.01 12.57
CA LEU A 93 -15.20 1.80 12.41
C LEU A 93 -15.97 1.97 13.73
N SER A 94 -15.96 0.98 14.62
CA SER A 94 -16.66 1.06 15.90
C SER A 94 -16.03 2.09 16.84
N GLN A 95 -14.75 2.38 16.70
CA GLN A 95 -14.04 3.38 17.50
C GLN A 95 -14.02 4.76 16.86
N THR A 96 -14.25 4.84 15.53
CA THR A 96 -14.14 6.05 14.74
C THR A 96 -15.48 6.72 14.55
N ASN A 97 -16.54 5.94 14.29
CA ASN A 97 -17.88 6.47 14.06
C ASN A 97 -18.46 7.14 15.31
N GLY A 98 -19.25 8.21 15.09
CA GLY A 98 -19.86 9.02 16.15
C GLY A 98 -18.91 10.08 16.72
N LYS A 99 -17.66 10.14 16.33
CA LYS A 99 -16.71 11.19 16.76
C LYS A 99 -16.66 12.34 15.79
N LEU A 100 -16.25 13.51 16.28
CA LEU A 100 -15.96 14.64 15.41
C LEU A 100 -14.66 14.36 14.65
N GLY A 101 -14.75 14.35 13.33
CA GLY A 101 -13.62 14.25 12.42
C GLY A 101 -13.34 15.58 11.74
N TYR A 102 -12.11 15.81 11.39
CA TYR A 102 -11.71 16.90 10.53
C TYR A 102 -10.69 16.41 9.53
N GLY A 103 -10.74 16.98 8.34
CA GLY A 103 -9.87 16.60 7.25
C GLY A 103 -9.72 17.73 6.25
N ARG A 104 -8.80 17.55 5.31
CA ARG A 104 -8.54 18.48 4.23
C ARG A 104 -9.09 17.93 2.93
N ILE A 105 -9.79 18.75 2.17
CA ILE A 105 -10.29 18.37 0.85
C ILE A 105 -9.11 18.25 -0.12
N GLU A 106 -8.94 17.08 -0.69
CA GLU A 106 -7.92 16.79 -1.70
C GLU A 106 -8.44 17.04 -3.11
N SER A 107 -9.70 16.64 -3.37
CA SER A 107 -10.32 16.86 -4.67
C SER A 107 -11.85 16.97 -4.55
N ILE A 108 -12.46 17.69 -5.48
CA ILE A 108 -13.92 17.86 -5.57
C ILE A 108 -14.35 17.46 -6.97
N ALA A 109 -15.38 16.64 -7.06
CA ALA A 109 -16.03 16.27 -8.31
C ALA A 109 -17.54 16.49 -8.20
N PHE A 110 -18.13 17.14 -9.19
CA PHE A 110 -19.58 17.32 -9.29
C PHE A 110 -20.16 16.34 -10.31
N LYS A 111 -21.17 15.61 -9.90
CA LYS A 111 -21.91 14.72 -10.79
C LYS A 111 -23.40 14.90 -10.54
N GLU A 112 -24.12 15.38 -11.57
CA GLU A 112 -25.55 15.66 -11.51
C GLU A 112 -25.90 16.65 -10.37
N ARG A 113 -26.55 16.13 -9.32
CA ARG A 113 -26.95 16.89 -8.12
C ARG A 113 -26.14 16.52 -6.87
N SER A 114 -25.06 15.80 -7.05
CA SER A 114 -24.23 15.32 -5.94
C SER A 114 -22.82 15.86 -6.08
N MET A 115 -22.25 16.24 -4.96
CA MET A 115 -20.85 16.62 -4.84
C MET A 115 -20.09 15.48 -4.16
N TYR A 116 -19.02 15.05 -4.78
CA TYR A 116 -18.10 14.02 -4.28
C TYR A 116 -16.81 14.70 -3.87
N MET A 117 -16.42 14.53 -2.64
CA MET A 117 -15.19 15.10 -2.09
C MET A 117 -14.29 13.97 -1.62
N THR A 118 -13.04 13.99 -2.04
CA THR A 118 -12.00 13.17 -1.45
C THR A 118 -11.37 13.96 -0.32
N VAL A 119 -11.40 13.44 0.89
CA VAL A 119 -10.92 14.12 2.09
C VAL A 119 -9.85 13.29 2.77
N ASP A 120 -8.68 13.91 2.97
CA ASP A 120 -7.61 13.34 3.77
C ASP A 120 -7.85 13.67 5.25
N MET A 121 -7.98 12.60 6.06
CA MET A 121 -8.32 12.73 7.47
C MET A 121 -7.11 13.14 8.31
N LEU A 122 -7.25 14.26 9.01
CA LEU A 122 -6.25 14.81 9.92
C LEU A 122 -6.54 14.46 11.39
N SER A 123 -7.77 14.00 11.70
CA SER A 123 -8.17 13.63 13.06
C SER A 123 -7.43 12.36 13.53
N SER A 124 -7.03 12.34 14.81
CA SER A 124 -6.17 11.29 15.39
C SER A 124 -6.71 9.85 15.25
N HIS A 125 -8.04 9.67 15.21
CA HIS A 125 -8.67 8.35 15.09
C HIS A 125 -8.77 7.82 13.65
N ALA A 126 -8.46 8.66 12.65
CA ALA A 126 -8.53 8.31 11.24
C ALA A 126 -7.36 8.90 10.44
N GLN A 127 -6.33 9.38 11.13
CA GLN A 127 -5.19 10.04 10.51
C GLN A 127 -4.51 9.18 9.43
N GLY A 128 -4.24 9.81 8.29
CA GLY A 128 -3.63 9.15 7.13
C GLY A 128 -4.59 8.25 6.34
N SER A 129 -5.90 8.38 6.58
CA SER A 129 -6.91 7.70 5.77
C SER A 129 -7.60 8.69 4.86
N THR A 130 -7.74 8.33 3.60
CA THR A 130 -8.50 9.09 2.61
C THR A 130 -9.92 8.53 2.52
N ILE A 131 -10.92 9.38 2.62
CA ILE A 131 -12.33 9.00 2.59
C ILE A 131 -13.08 9.73 1.47
N LEU A 132 -14.16 9.12 0.99
CA LEU A 132 -15.07 9.70 0.02
C LEU A 132 -16.30 10.27 0.76
N LEU A 133 -16.43 11.58 0.78
CA LEU A 133 -17.65 12.25 1.24
C LEU A 133 -18.56 12.54 0.05
N THR A 134 -19.83 12.20 0.20
CA THR A 134 -20.86 12.49 -0.81
C THR A 134 -21.95 13.31 -0.17
N THR A 135 -22.31 14.42 -0.80
CA THR A 135 -23.41 15.28 -0.33
C THR A 135 -24.35 15.61 -1.49
N LYS A 136 -25.64 15.70 -1.20
CA LYS A 136 -26.69 16.09 -2.15
C LYS A 136 -27.16 17.50 -1.87
N GLY A 137 -27.35 18.28 -2.93
CA GLY A 137 -28.02 19.59 -2.82
C GLY A 137 -27.21 20.70 -2.16
N CYS A 138 -25.90 20.57 -2.04
CA CYS A 138 -25.08 21.59 -1.37
C CYS A 138 -24.82 22.82 -2.23
N ASN A 139 -25.13 23.96 -1.66
CA ASN A 139 -24.73 25.29 -2.13
C ASN A 139 -23.46 25.80 -1.42
N TYR A 140 -22.61 24.90 -0.93
CA TYR A 140 -21.37 25.33 -0.30
C TYR A 140 -20.32 25.63 -1.36
N SER A 141 -19.70 26.79 -1.24
CA SER A 141 -18.52 27.17 -2.02
C SER A 141 -17.25 26.54 -1.39
N LEU A 142 -17.16 25.20 -1.44
CA LEU A 142 -15.98 24.49 -0.98
C LEU A 142 -14.95 24.41 -2.11
N ALA A 143 -13.69 24.56 -1.77
CA ALA A 143 -12.57 24.45 -2.69
C ALA A 143 -11.59 23.35 -2.26
N GLU A 144 -10.80 22.87 -3.22
CA GLU A 144 -9.69 21.98 -2.92
C GLU A 144 -8.70 22.68 -1.99
N GLY A 145 -8.27 21.99 -0.94
CA GLY A 145 -7.43 22.52 0.10
C GLY A 145 -8.15 23.03 1.34
N ASP A 146 -9.48 23.19 1.29
CA ASP A 146 -10.27 23.60 2.46
C ASP A 146 -10.29 22.52 3.54
N ASN A 147 -10.40 22.97 4.78
CA ASN A 147 -10.58 22.08 5.92
C ASN A 147 -12.07 21.93 6.23
N VAL A 148 -12.50 20.69 6.40
CA VAL A 148 -13.88 20.34 6.75
C VAL A 148 -13.93 19.60 8.07
N ALA A 149 -14.99 19.89 8.85
CA ALA A 149 -15.27 19.18 10.09
C ALA A 149 -16.67 18.56 9.99
N PHE A 150 -16.80 17.30 10.39
CA PHE A 150 -18.04 16.55 10.32
C PHE A 150 -18.09 15.45 11.37
N VAL A 151 -19.27 14.95 11.68
CA VAL A 151 -19.42 13.76 12.52
C VAL A 151 -19.14 12.54 11.65
N VAL A 152 -18.18 11.76 12.05
CA VAL A 152 -17.74 10.56 11.32
C VAL A 152 -18.79 9.46 11.40
N ASN A 153 -19.27 9.01 10.25
CA ASN A 153 -20.16 7.86 10.11
C ASN A 153 -19.78 7.08 8.85
N LEU A 154 -18.58 6.49 8.89
CA LEU A 154 -17.98 5.83 7.75
C LEU A 154 -18.62 4.47 7.49
N GLN A 155 -18.81 4.18 6.21
CA GLN A 155 -19.20 2.89 5.70
C GLN A 155 -18.13 2.41 4.72
N ARG A 156 -17.92 1.09 4.67
CA ARG A 156 -17.03 0.51 3.67
C ARG A 156 -17.67 0.64 2.30
N ILE A 157 -16.89 1.08 1.31
CA ILE A 157 -17.37 1.11 -0.07
C ILE A 157 -17.65 -0.32 -0.52
N SER A 158 -18.89 -0.58 -0.93
CA SER A 158 -19.33 -1.85 -1.51
C SER A 158 -19.80 -1.60 -2.93
N ASN A 159 -19.64 -2.61 -3.79
CA ASN A 159 -20.24 -2.54 -5.12
C ASN A 159 -21.77 -2.75 -5.01
N PRO A 160 -22.58 -2.01 -5.78
CA PRO A 160 -23.93 -2.43 -6.04
C PRO A 160 -23.90 -3.83 -6.67
N ASN A 161 -24.81 -4.72 -6.26
CA ASN A 161 -24.88 -6.12 -6.72
C ASN A 161 -25.34 -6.25 -8.19
N MET A 162 -24.84 -5.42 -9.08
CA MET A 162 -25.15 -5.47 -10.51
C MET A 162 -23.96 -6.10 -11.24
N PRO A 163 -24.13 -7.25 -11.91
CA PRO A 163 -23.03 -7.99 -12.52
C PRO A 163 -22.36 -7.28 -13.71
N GLU A 164 -22.97 -6.25 -14.27
CA GLU A 164 -22.45 -5.49 -15.42
C GLU A 164 -21.79 -4.16 -15.06
N ASP A 165 -21.85 -3.74 -13.79
CA ASP A 165 -21.27 -2.47 -13.36
C ASP A 165 -19.76 -2.57 -13.12
N THR A 166 -19.10 -1.50 -13.48
CA THR A 166 -17.67 -1.29 -13.19
C THR A 166 -17.41 -1.47 -11.69
N ASP A 167 -16.42 -2.26 -11.32
CA ASP A 167 -16.03 -2.48 -9.91
C ASP A 167 -15.55 -1.17 -9.26
N PHE A 168 -16.52 -0.37 -8.81
CA PHE A 168 -16.28 0.92 -8.19
C PHE A 168 -15.45 0.80 -6.93
N ALA A 169 -15.72 -0.22 -6.09
CA ALA A 169 -14.95 -0.45 -4.88
C ALA A 169 -13.47 -0.73 -5.17
N LEU A 170 -13.19 -1.52 -6.23
CA LEU A 170 -11.82 -1.78 -6.66
C LEU A 170 -11.11 -0.53 -7.18
N ILE A 171 -11.83 0.30 -7.95
CA ILE A 171 -11.28 1.56 -8.47
C ILE A 171 -10.94 2.50 -7.33
N GLN A 172 -11.85 2.67 -6.36
CA GLN A 172 -11.60 3.53 -5.20
C GLN A 172 -10.49 2.97 -4.31
N LYS A 173 -10.45 1.66 -4.10
CA LYS A 173 -9.37 1.00 -3.35
C LYS A 173 -7.99 1.25 -3.99
N ARG A 174 -7.89 1.24 -5.33
CA ARG A 174 -6.64 1.57 -6.05
C ARG A 174 -6.19 3.02 -5.83
N LYS A 175 -7.13 3.92 -5.53
CA LYS A 175 -6.85 5.32 -5.14
C LYS A 175 -6.59 5.48 -3.63
N GLY A 176 -6.56 4.39 -2.86
CA GLY A 176 -6.39 4.43 -1.41
C GLY A 176 -7.68 4.71 -0.63
N ILE A 177 -8.82 4.80 -1.29
CA ILE A 177 -10.11 5.14 -0.69
C ILE A 177 -10.87 3.85 -0.41
N ILE A 178 -11.11 3.54 0.88
CA ILE A 178 -11.84 2.33 1.30
C ILE A 178 -13.19 2.68 1.90
N TYR A 179 -13.34 3.90 2.42
CA TYR A 179 -14.51 4.32 3.19
C TYR A 179 -15.23 5.47 2.51
N GLN A 180 -16.54 5.48 2.66
CA GLN A 180 -17.41 6.54 2.20
C GLN A 180 -18.37 6.97 3.31
N GLN A 181 -18.84 8.20 3.21
CA GLN A 181 -19.90 8.73 4.05
C GLN A 181 -20.84 9.62 3.22
N HIS A 182 -22.13 9.44 3.42
CA HIS A 182 -23.15 10.38 2.96
C HIS A 182 -23.37 11.47 4.01
N ILE A 183 -23.39 12.72 3.57
CA ILE A 183 -23.76 13.86 4.40
C ILE A 183 -25.05 14.41 3.81
N ASP A 184 -26.12 14.34 4.57
CA ASP A 184 -27.36 15.03 4.26
C ASP A 184 -27.21 16.49 4.67
N ALA A 185 -27.47 17.38 3.72
CA ALA A 185 -27.34 18.83 3.91
C ALA A 185 -28.60 19.43 4.49
#